data_580b175c70a485d72697409ca5c2a144
#
_entry.id   580b175c70a485d72697409ca5c2a144
#
_cell.length_a   1.000
_cell.length_b   1.000
_cell.length_c   1.000
_cell.angle_alpha   90.00
_cell.angle_beta   90.00
_cell.angle_gamma   90.00
#
_symmetry.space_group_name_H-M   'P 1'
#
loop_
_entity.id
_entity.type
_entity.pdbx_description
1 polymer ?
#
loop_
_entity_poly.entity_id
_entity_poly.type
_entity_poly.pdbx_seq_one_letter_code
_entity_poly.pdbx_strand_id
1 'polypeptide(L)'
;MEITAAMVKELRSQSGAGIMECKSALKETSGDVEAAITFLRKKGLAKADKKSGRQTGDGSVGTYIHAGNKLGVMVELNCETDFVANTPDFQELIRDIAMHIAAAKPRFATREEVTQETLDKEKEIFAHQAKESGKPENIIEKIVSGKMEKFYEENCVLEQPFIKDTNIT
;
A
#
# COMPACT_ATOMS: atom_id res chain seq x y z
N MET A 1 -14.96 20.16 -23.90
CA MET A 1 -13.66 20.86 -23.71
C MET A 1 -12.62 20.18 -24.58
N GLU A 2 -11.77 20.94 -25.25
CA GLU A 2 -10.72 20.36 -26.10
C GLU A 2 -9.55 19.90 -25.23
N ILE A 3 -9.14 18.65 -25.37
CA ILE A 3 -8.03 18.07 -24.59
C ILE A 3 -6.72 18.45 -25.27
N THR A 4 -5.97 19.33 -24.64
CA THR A 4 -4.69 19.82 -25.17
C THR A 4 -3.53 18.85 -24.88
N ALA A 5 -2.48 18.92 -25.70
CA ALA A 5 -1.26 18.14 -25.47
C ALA A 5 -0.58 18.48 -24.12
N ALA A 6 -0.72 19.74 -23.66
CA ALA A 6 -0.19 20.18 -22.37
C ALA A 6 -0.89 19.46 -21.20
N MET A 7 -2.21 19.37 -21.20
CA MET A 7 -2.99 18.64 -20.18
C MET A 7 -2.62 17.15 -20.14
N VAL A 8 -2.42 16.53 -21.31
CA VAL A 8 -2.00 15.12 -21.37
C VAL A 8 -0.60 14.93 -20.80
N LYS A 9 0.32 15.86 -21.08
CA LYS A 9 1.69 15.82 -20.55
C LYS A 9 1.71 16.01 -19.03
N GLU A 10 0.91 16.94 -18.52
CA GLU A 10 0.76 17.20 -17.09
C GLU A 10 0.21 15.97 -16.36
N LEU A 11 -0.92 15.43 -16.82
CA LEU A 11 -1.52 14.22 -16.22
C LEU A 11 -0.54 13.04 -16.26
N ARG A 12 0.22 12.88 -17.35
CA ARG A 12 1.21 11.83 -17.44
C ARG A 12 2.35 12.01 -16.42
N SER A 13 2.83 13.23 -16.20
CA SER A 13 3.89 13.47 -15.19
C SER A 13 3.45 13.20 -13.77
N GLN A 14 2.15 13.36 -13.48
CA GLN A 14 1.57 13.11 -12.16
C GLN A 14 1.16 11.65 -11.94
N SER A 15 0.68 10.95 -12.99
CA SER A 15 0.11 9.61 -12.88
C SER A 15 1.04 8.48 -13.31
N GLY A 16 2.12 8.79 -14.04
CA GLY A 16 2.98 7.78 -14.68
C GLY A 16 2.29 6.95 -15.79
N ALA A 17 1.02 7.19 -16.08
CA ALA A 17 0.24 6.42 -17.05
C ALA A 17 0.67 6.68 -18.51
N GLY A 18 0.33 5.76 -19.41
CA GLY A 18 0.60 5.91 -20.84
C GLY A 18 -0.13 7.12 -21.47
N ILE A 19 0.47 7.76 -22.48
CA ILE A 19 -0.09 8.95 -23.16
C ILE A 19 -1.54 8.72 -23.60
N MET A 20 -1.85 7.56 -24.18
CA MET A 20 -3.21 7.25 -24.66
C MET A 20 -4.19 7.04 -23.52
N GLU A 21 -3.73 6.49 -22.38
CA GLU A 21 -4.54 6.33 -21.19
C GLU A 21 -4.85 7.69 -20.55
N CYS A 22 -3.86 8.58 -20.44
CA CYS A 22 -4.06 9.96 -19.98
C CYS A 22 -5.04 10.71 -20.87
N LYS A 23 -4.91 10.62 -22.19
CA LYS A 23 -5.85 11.26 -23.15
C LYS A 23 -7.27 10.70 -22.99
N SER A 24 -7.42 9.40 -22.81
CA SER A 24 -8.71 8.76 -22.57
C SER A 24 -9.33 9.22 -21.24
N ALA A 25 -8.54 9.23 -20.17
CA ALA A 25 -8.99 9.68 -18.85
C ALA A 25 -9.49 11.13 -18.87
N LEU A 26 -8.71 12.04 -19.47
CA LEU A 26 -9.12 13.44 -19.63
C LEU A 26 -10.42 13.61 -20.44
N LYS A 27 -10.64 12.77 -21.46
CA LYS A 27 -11.91 12.78 -22.21
C LYS A 27 -13.09 12.36 -21.34
N GLU A 28 -12.94 11.26 -20.59
CA GLU A 28 -13.99 10.75 -19.68
C GLU A 28 -14.33 11.75 -18.55
N THR A 29 -13.35 12.54 -18.12
CA THR A 29 -13.52 13.52 -17.04
C THR A 29 -13.69 14.96 -17.54
N SER A 30 -13.97 15.13 -18.84
CA SER A 30 -14.20 16.46 -19.45
C SER A 30 -13.05 17.45 -19.22
N GLY A 31 -11.82 16.96 -19.10
CA GLY A 31 -10.62 17.77 -18.91
C GLY A 31 -10.26 18.06 -17.44
N ASP A 32 -11.01 17.54 -16.49
CA ASP A 32 -10.65 17.63 -15.06
C ASP A 32 -9.48 16.69 -14.75
N VAL A 33 -8.33 17.28 -14.37
CA VAL A 33 -7.08 16.54 -14.12
C VAL A 33 -7.18 15.71 -12.85
N GLU A 34 -7.77 16.21 -11.76
CA GLU A 34 -7.90 15.46 -10.50
C GLU A 34 -8.84 14.26 -10.65
N ALA A 35 -9.97 14.49 -11.32
CA ALA A 35 -10.89 13.41 -11.65
C ALA A 35 -10.24 12.38 -12.59
N ALA A 36 -9.37 12.80 -13.53
CA ALA A 36 -8.62 11.92 -14.42
C ALA A 36 -7.58 11.07 -13.66
N ILE A 37 -6.88 11.64 -12.67
CA ILE A 37 -5.98 10.88 -11.78
C ILE A 37 -6.76 9.79 -11.04
N THR A 38 -7.90 10.17 -10.44
CA THR A 38 -8.78 9.23 -9.73
C THR A 38 -9.29 8.11 -10.66
N PHE A 39 -9.69 8.47 -11.88
CA PHE A 39 -10.11 7.51 -12.90
C PHE A 39 -9.00 6.53 -13.28
N LEU A 40 -7.78 7.05 -13.49
CA LEU A 40 -6.61 6.22 -13.80
C LEU A 40 -6.23 5.29 -12.65
N ARG A 41 -6.30 5.74 -11.39
CA ARG A 41 -6.07 4.89 -10.19
C ARG A 41 -7.07 3.73 -10.15
N LYS A 42 -8.37 4.02 -10.27
CA LYS A 42 -9.41 2.97 -10.28
C LYS A 42 -9.19 1.95 -11.41
N LYS A 43 -8.83 2.43 -12.59
CA LYS A 43 -8.54 1.58 -13.75
C LYS A 43 -7.28 0.75 -13.54
N GLY A 44 -6.26 1.29 -12.89
CA GLY A 44 -5.03 0.60 -12.50
C GLY A 44 -5.30 -0.53 -11.51
N LEU A 45 -6.07 -0.26 -10.45
CA LEU A 45 -6.51 -1.27 -9.48
C LEU A 45 -7.26 -2.41 -10.16
N ALA A 46 -8.23 -2.13 -11.01
CA ALA A 46 -8.97 -3.16 -11.74
C ALA A 46 -8.09 -3.99 -12.70
N LYS A 47 -6.98 -3.44 -13.20
CA LYS A 47 -5.99 -4.20 -13.98
C LYS A 47 -5.12 -5.07 -13.08
N ALA A 48 -4.71 -4.57 -11.92
CA ALA A 48 -3.94 -5.30 -10.93
C ALA A 48 -4.73 -6.51 -10.42
N ASP A 49 -6.01 -6.33 -10.06
CA ASP A 49 -6.89 -7.41 -9.63
C ASP A 49 -6.98 -8.55 -10.65
N LYS A 50 -7.07 -8.21 -11.94
CA LYS A 50 -7.08 -9.21 -13.03
C LYS A 50 -5.76 -9.98 -13.17
N LYS A 51 -4.68 -9.47 -12.60
CA LYS A 51 -3.35 -10.07 -12.65
C LYS A 51 -2.95 -10.75 -11.35
N SER A 52 -3.71 -10.59 -10.27
CA SER A 52 -3.38 -11.10 -8.94
C SER A 52 -3.12 -12.61 -8.88
N GLY A 53 -3.71 -13.39 -9.80
CA GLY A 53 -3.49 -14.84 -9.90
C GLY A 53 -2.30 -15.27 -10.77
N ARG A 54 -1.49 -14.33 -11.30
CA ARG A 54 -0.33 -14.68 -12.13
C ARG A 54 0.84 -15.10 -11.25
N GLN A 55 1.64 -16.03 -11.76
CA GLN A 55 2.85 -16.45 -11.08
C GLN A 55 3.93 -15.36 -11.17
N THR A 56 4.60 -15.13 -10.06
CA THR A 56 5.73 -14.20 -9.91
C THR A 56 6.96 -15.01 -9.53
N GLY A 57 7.57 -15.67 -10.53
CA GLY A 57 8.72 -16.55 -10.35
C GLY A 57 10.07 -15.83 -10.37
N ASP A 58 10.09 -14.58 -10.82
CA ASP A 58 11.25 -13.70 -10.84
C ASP A 58 11.14 -12.63 -9.76
N GLY A 59 12.17 -11.81 -9.60
CA GLY A 59 12.16 -10.74 -8.63
C GLY A 59 13.55 -10.27 -8.25
N SER A 60 13.65 -9.56 -7.14
CA SER A 60 14.93 -9.08 -6.63
C SER A 60 14.91 -9.01 -5.11
N VAL A 61 16.09 -9.17 -4.50
CA VAL A 61 16.31 -8.93 -3.08
C VAL A 61 16.91 -7.54 -2.90
N GLY A 62 16.18 -6.68 -2.20
CA GLY A 62 16.66 -5.36 -1.83
C GLY A 62 17.09 -5.28 -0.38
N THR A 63 17.99 -4.33 -0.08
CA THR A 63 18.45 -4.09 1.29
C THR A 63 18.39 -2.62 1.62
N TYR A 64 18.16 -2.32 2.90
CA TYR A 64 18.28 -0.99 3.45
C TYR A 64 19.04 -1.05 4.77
N ILE A 65 20.12 -0.28 4.86
CA ILE A 65 20.87 -0.09 6.11
C ILE A 65 20.62 1.34 6.59
N HIS A 66 20.05 1.46 7.78
CA HIS A 66 19.79 2.77 8.36
C HIS A 66 21.07 3.46 8.82
N ALA A 67 21.06 4.80 8.80
CA ALA A 67 22.18 5.60 9.25
C ALA A 67 22.64 5.16 10.66
N GLY A 68 23.94 4.98 10.85
CA GLY A 68 24.52 4.46 12.08
C GLY A 68 24.69 2.93 12.11
N ASN A 69 24.32 2.20 11.05
CA ASN A 69 24.59 0.78 10.81
C ASN A 69 24.10 -0.20 11.92
N LYS A 70 23.05 0.21 12.66
CA LYS A 70 22.46 -0.58 13.76
C LYS A 70 21.14 -1.25 13.39
N LEU A 71 20.56 -0.90 12.24
CA LEU A 71 19.31 -1.43 11.72
C LEU A 71 19.47 -1.73 10.25
N GLY A 72 19.20 -2.94 9.87
CA GLY A 72 19.18 -3.39 8.48
C GLY A 72 17.91 -4.15 8.18
N VAL A 73 17.41 -3.99 6.95
CA VAL A 73 16.29 -4.74 6.40
C VAL A 73 16.72 -5.37 5.09
N MET A 74 16.29 -6.59 4.87
CA MET A 74 16.38 -7.31 3.61
C MET A 74 14.96 -7.71 3.22
N VAL A 75 14.57 -7.43 1.98
CA VAL A 75 13.24 -7.74 1.45
C VAL A 75 13.37 -8.39 0.08
N GLU A 76 12.63 -9.46 -0.14
CA GLU A 76 12.42 -10.06 -1.45
C GLU A 76 11.09 -9.51 -2.01
N LEU A 77 11.16 -8.98 -3.24
CA LEU A 77 9.99 -8.51 -3.98
C LEU A 77 9.93 -9.25 -5.30
N ASN A 78 8.81 -9.95 -5.54
CA ASN A 78 8.65 -10.79 -6.71
C ASN A 78 7.84 -10.09 -7.80
N CYS A 79 8.12 -10.45 -9.07
CA CYS A 79 7.44 -9.97 -10.26
C CYS A 79 7.33 -11.07 -11.33
N GLU A 80 6.64 -10.76 -12.44
CA GLU A 80 6.40 -11.74 -13.49
C GLU A 80 7.67 -12.08 -14.30
N THR A 81 8.64 -11.17 -14.43
CA THR A 81 9.86 -11.37 -15.26
C THR A 81 11.06 -10.63 -14.72
N ASP A 82 12.24 -11.12 -15.05
CA ASP A 82 13.54 -10.47 -14.78
C ASP A 82 13.66 -9.07 -15.42
N PHE A 83 13.04 -8.86 -16.60
CA PHE A 83 12.99 -7.55 -17.23
C PHE A 83 12.35 -6.50 -16.33
N VAL A 84 11.28 -6.85 -15.64
CA VAL A 84 10.62 -5.96 -14.67
C VAL A 84 11.51 -5.75 -13.45
N ALA A 85 12.09 -6.82 -12.92
CA ALA A 85 12.98 -6.77 -11.76
C ALA A 85 14.18 -5.82 -11.96
N ASN A 86 14.68 -5.72 -13.19
CA ASN A 86 15.84 -4.88 -13.55
C ASN A 86 15.47 -3.43 -13.89
N THR A 87 14.19 -3.03 -13.86
CA THR A 87 13.81 -1.64 -14.13
C THR A 87 14.19 -0.72 -12.96
N PRO A 88 14.57 0.55 -13.24
CA PRO A 88 14.83 1.54 -12.19
C PRO A 88 13.66 1.70 -11.22
N ASP A 89 12.43 1.71 -11.71
CA ASP A 89 11.22 1.88 -10.91
C ASP A 89 11.02 0.72 -9.92
N PHE A 90 11.30 -0.53 -10.36
CA PHE A 90 11.23 -1.69 -9.47
C PHE A 90 12.32 -1.66 -8.40
N GLN A 91 13.55 -1.26 -8.77
CA GLN A 91 14.66 -1.14 -7.84
C GLN A 91 14.45 0.01 -6.83
N GLU A 92 13.78 1.08 -7.22
CA GLU A 92 13.36 2.14 -6.31
C GLU A 92 12.27 1.65 -5.35
N LEU A 93 11.25 0.98 -5.88
CA LEU A 93 10.16 0.41 -5.08
C LEU A 93 10.67 -0.54 -3.99
N ILE A 94 11.58 -1.47 -4.34
CA ILE A 94 12.10 -2.43 -3.35
C ILE A 94 12.93 -1.74 -2.25
N ARG A 95 13.68 -0.68 -2.60
CA ARG A 95 14.41 0.14 -1.64
C ARG A 95 13.47 0.90 -0.71
N ASP A 96 12.39 1.43 -1.27
CA ASP A 96 11.38 2.19 -0.54
C ASP A 96 10.61 1.31 0.44
N ILE A 97 10.25 0.09 0.03
CA ILE A 97 9.65 -0.91 0.90
C ILE A 97 10.61 -1.28 2.05
N ALA A 98 11.88 -1.54 1.75
CA ALA A 98 12.87 -1.87 2.77
C ALA A 98 13.07 -0.72 3.79
N MET A 99 13.07 0.53 3.32
CA MET A 99 13.15 1.71 4.17
C MET A 99 11.87 1.88 5.02
N HIS A 100 10.70 1.66 4.43
CA HIS A 100 9.42 1.68 5.14
C HIS A 100 9.39 0.64 6.27
N ILE A 101 9.77 -0.60 5.99
CA ILE A 101 9.86 -1.68 6.98
C ILE A 101 10.81 -1.31 8.12
N ALA A 102 11.96 -0.70 7.81
CA ALA A 102 12.91 -0.24 8.83
C ALA A 102 12.30 0.80 9.78
N ALA A 103 11.46 1.70 9.27
CA ALA A 103 10.85 2.76 10.04
C ALA A 103 9.58 2.31 10.77
N ALA A 104 8.66 1.65 10.06
CA ALA A 104 7.35 1.27 10.57
C ALA A 104 7.35 -0.03 11.38
N LYS A 105 8.37 -0.88 11.23
CA LYS A 105 8.56 -2.15 11.96
C LYS A 105 7.34 -3.06 11.94
N PRO A 106 6.76 -3.38 10.77
CA PRO A 106 5.63 -4.28 10.68
C PRO A 106 6.00 -5.67 11.22
N ARG A 107 5.01 -6.41 11.70
CA ARG A 107 5.18 -7.78 12.20
C ARG A 107 4.79 -8.82 11.15
N PHE A 108 3.96 -8.43 10.20
CA PHE A 108 3.36 -9.28 9.17
C PHE A 108 3.39 -8.57 7.82
N ALA A 109 3.39 -9.31 6.71
CA ALA A 109 3.21 -8.71 5.40
C ALA A 109 1.72 -8.36 5.16
N THR A 110 0.81 -9.30 5.45
CA THR A 110 -0.62 -9.17 5.22
C THR A 110 -1.44 -9.56 6.45
N ARG A 111 -2.75 -9.30 6.43
CA ARG A 111 -3.70 -9.72 7.49
C ARG A 111 -3.78 -11.24 7.62
N GLU A 112 -3.67 -11.94 6.50
CA GLU A 112 -3.80 -13.40 6.43
C GLU A 112 -2.67 -14.12 7.15
N GLU A 113 -1.52 -13.47 7.32
CA GLU A 113 -0.39 -14.00 8.07
C GLU A 113 -0.57 -13.91 9.59
N VAL A 114 -1.52 -13.09 10.05
CA VAL A 114 -1.78 -12.95 11.48
C VAL A 114 -2.51 -14.20 11.98
N THR A 115 -1.85 -14.94 12.87
CA THR A 115 -2.43 -16.17 13.40
C THR A 115 -3.67 -15.93 14.26
N GLN A 116 -4.60 -16.88 14.27
CA GLN A 116 -5.81 -16.79 15.09
C GLN A 116 -5.47 -16.62 16.58
N GLU A 117 -4.42 -17.26 17.07
CA GLU A 117 -3.93 -17.12 18.45
C GLU A 117 -3.55 -15.66 18.77
N THR A 118 -2.84 -15.01 17.83
CA THR A 118 -2.48 -13.58 17.97
C THR A 118 -3.74 -12.70 18.01
N LEU A 119 -4.68 -12.95 17.10
CA LEU A 119 -5.92 -12.18 17.03
C LEU A 119 -6.76 -12.33 18.31
N ASP A 120 -6.88 -13.54 18.84
CA ASP A 120 -7.66 -13.80 20.05
C ASP A 120 -7.02 -13.13 21.27
N LYS A 121 -5.70 -13.19 21.38
CA LYS A 121 -4.94 -12.52 22.44
C LYS A 121 -5.09 -11.01 22.40
N GLU A 122 -4.96 -10.38 21.24
CA GLU A 122 -5.12 -8.93 21.10
C GLU A 122 -6.58 -8.50 21.39
N LYS A 123 -7.56 -9.27 20.91
CA LYS A 123 -8.98 -9.04 21.23
C LYS A 123 -9.27 -9.09 22.72
N GLU A 124 -8.70 -10.06 23.43
CA GLU A 124 -8.84 -10.18 24.89
C GLU A 124 -8.27 -8.95 25.60
N ILE A 125 -7.06 -8.53 25.21
CA ILE A 125 -6.40 -7.33 25.75
C ILE A 125 -7.27 -6.09 25.50
N PHE A 126 -7.75 -5.90 24.28
CA PHE A 126 -8.58 -4.74 23.94
C PHE A 126 -9.95 -4.75 24.62
N ALA A 127 -10.54 -5.94 24.79
CA ALA A 127 -11.79 -6.10 25.54
C ALA A 127 -11.60 -5.74 27.02
N HIS A 128 -10.50 -6.19 27.66
CA HIS A 128 -10.17 -5.84 29.02
C HIS A 128 -10.01 -4.32 29.19
N GLN A 129 -9.20 -3.69 28.35
CA GLN A 129 -9.00 -2.23 28.35
C GLN A 129 -10.31 -1.44 28.13
N ALA A 130 -11.19 -1.95 27.27
CA ALA A 130 -12.47 -1.31 27.02
C ALA A 130 -13.43 -1.42 28.21
N LYS A 131 -13.44 -2.57 28.90
CA LYS A 131 -14.24 -2.79 30.15
C LYS A 131 -13.79 -1.86 31.28
N GLU A 132 -12.48 -1.69 31.47
CA GLU A 132 -11.92 -0.77 32.48
C GLU A 132 -12.34 0.69 32.23
N SER A 133 -12.66 1.06 30.99
CA SER A 133 -13.17 2.39 30.67
C SER A 133 -14.62 2.66 31.08
N GLY A 134 -15.33 1.67 31.70
CA GLY A 134 -16.69 1.79 32.22
C GLY A 134 -17.79 1.97 31.15
N LYS A 135 -17.50 1.62 29.88
CA LYS A 135 -18.46 1.78 28.78
C LYS A 135 -19.44 0.61 28.69
N PRO A 136 -20.66 0.83 28.18
CA PRO A 136 -21.64 -0.24 27.96
C PRO A 136 -21.14 -1.33 27.02
N GLU A 137 -21.62 -2.56 27.18
CA GLU A 137 -21.12 -3.75 26.49
C GLU A 137 -21.26 -3.64 24.95
N ASN A 138 -22.36 -3.08 24.46
CA ASN A 138 -22.56 -2.82 23.03
C ASN A 138 -21.56 -1.81 22.42
N ILE A 139 -20.98 -0.95 23.25
CA ILE A 139 -19.95 0.00 22.84
C ILE A 139 -18.56 -0.67 22.90
N ILE A 140 -18.36 -1.58 23.86
CA ILE A 140 -17.11 -2.34 24.00
C ILE A 140 -16.81 -3.13 22.73
N GLU A 141 -17.79 -3.83 22.17
CA GLU A 141 -17.60 -4.59 20.91
C GLU A 141 -17.14 -3.70 19.75
N LYS A 142 -17.74 -2.52 19.60
CA LYS A 142 -17.33 -1.55 18.56
C LYS A 142 -15.92 -1.02 18.80
N ILE A 143 -15.54 -0.78 20.04
CA ILE A 143 -14.19 -0.32 20.40
C ILE A 143 -13.17 -1.43 20.07
N VAL A 144 -13.46 -2.67 20.43
CA VAL A 144 -12.58 -3.82 20.13
C VAL A 144 -12.42 -3.98 18.61
N SER A 145 -13.51 -3.94 17.85
CA SER A 145 -13.45 -4.00 16.39
C SER A 145 -12.59 -2.88 15.80
N GLY A 146 -12.79 -1.63 16.23
CA GLY A 146 -11.97 -0.50 15.78
C GLY A 146 -10.49 -0.63 16.17
N LYS A 147 -10.19 -1.15 17.36
CA LYS A 147 -8.82 -1.42 17.80
C LYS A 147 -8.17 -2.56 17.00
N MET A 148 -8.95 -3.57 16.60
CA MET A 148 -8.44 -4.63 15.71
C MET A 148 -8.09 -4.12 14.32
N GLU A 149 -8.93 -3.24 13.74
CA GLU A 149 -8.55 -2.59 12.47
C GLU A 149 -7.25 -1.80 12.62
N LYS A 150 -7.13 -1.01 13.69
CA LYS A 150 -5.91 -0.28 13.97
C LYS A 150 -4.69 -1.19 14.20
N PHE A 151 -4.89 -2.36 14.81
CA PHE A 151 -3.84 -3.36 14.95
C PHE A 151 -3.31 -3.81 13.59
N TYR A 152 -4.18 -4.06 12.59
CA TYR A 152 -3.75 -4.40 11.25
C TYR A 152 -3.01 -3.23 10.57
N GLU A 153 -3.56 -2.01 10.63
CA GLU A 153 -2.93 -0.81 10.10
C GLU A 153 -1.54 -0.53 10.70
N GLU A 154 -1.29 -0.92 11.94
CA GLU A 154 0.01 -0.71 12.60
C GLU A 154 0.98 -1.88 12.39
N ASN A 155 0.51 -3.09 12.12
CA ASN A 155 1.34 -4.30 12.13
C ASN A 155 1.48 -5.00 10.78
N CYS A 156 0.62 -4.71 9.79
CA CYS A 156 0.67 -5.34 8.46
C CYS A 156 1.24 -4.34 7.45
N VAL A 157 2.38 -4.68 6.81
CA VAL A 157 3.09 -3.75 5.92
C VAL A 157 2.22 -3.20 4.80
N LEU A 158 1.31 -4.03 4.24
CA LEU A 158 0.44 -3.59 3.14
C LEU A 158 -0.70 -2.65 3.58
N GLU A 159 -0.89 -2.46 4.87
CA GLU A 159 -1.93 -1.58 5.42
C GLU A 159 -1.36 -0.34 6.10
N GLN A 160 -0.05 -0.30 6.32
CA GLN A 160 0.62 0.84 6.92
C GLN A 160 0.62 2.04 5.97
N PRO A 161 0.39 3.26 6.47
CA PRO A 161 0.63 4.47 5.71
C PRO A 161 2.09 4.54 5.27
N PHE A 162 2.32 4.76 3.97
CA PHE A 162 3.67 4.76 3.41
C PHE A 162 4.52 5.90 3.97
N ILE A 163 5.75 5.61 4.36
CA ILE A 163 6.59 6.58 5.07
C ILE A 163 6.95 7.84 4.28
N LYS A 164 7.01 7.75 2.95
CA LYS A 164 7.30 8.91 2.08
C LYS A 164 6.04 9.71 1.75
N ASP A 165 4.86 9.08 1.79
CA ASP A 165 3.56 9.71 1.53
C ASP A 165 2.47 9.01 2.34
N THR A 166 2.09 9.56 3.47
CA THR A 166 1.10 8.99 4.38
C THR A 166 -0.33 8.98 3.85
N ASN A 167 -0.60 9.53 2.65
CA ASN A 167 -1.90 9.45 2.00
C ASN A 167 -2.09 8.16 1.21
N ILE A 168 -1.06 7.35 1.08
CA ILE A 168 -1.09 6.04 0.42
C ILE A 168 -0.63 4.94 1.38
N THR A 169 -1.10 3.72 1.14
CA THR A 169 -0.67 2.49 1.80
C THR A 169 0.08 1.63 0.82
#